data_7bbd4ff9d665d80ed68baa11479462e9
#
_entry.id   7bbd4ff9d665d80ed68baa11479462e9
#
_cell.length_a   1.000
_cell.length_b   1.000
_cell.length_c   1.000
_cell.angle_alpha   90.00
_cell.angle_beta   90.00
_cell.angle_gamma   90.00
#
_symmetry.space_group_name_H-M   'P 1'
#
loop_
_entity.id
_entity.type
_entity.pdbx_description
1 polymer ?
#
loop_
_entity_poly.entity_id
_entity_poly.type
_entity_poly.pdbx_seq_one_letter_code
_entity_poly.pdbx_strand_id
1 'polypeptide(L)'
;VFENKELFSHNLMTDLLRKGIYVRISKRPFHYTENGKTQRFGYGTAIVQLQNQPVSESELYQLIKESAERNGIEVHAFHTGLMDDLDFGTPNNKLIQLPKVAMLVGRGMGISDSGEIWHMLDRRFGIPPALIEFNTLHSRDLSNYNVIILANGSPAETLAPDALAKLKEWTNNGGTLIATGNAYRLTNKAKITDFKLLSSEKEDEKSKGNASIEYRPYHSTEKASAGIDGVIFNCTLDITSPLGYGYSHPEVAVLKNGATVMDFSQIKGNSPMHYTKQPYLSGCVSQKNINRIANSPAALVTKSGKGNVIWFADDLNYRSYWFGGTKIFMNAVYFGQLY
;
A
#
# COMPACT_ATOMS: atom_id res chain seq x y z
N VAL A 1 -22.54 10.00 -2.44
CA VAL A 1 -21.20 10.27 -1.90
C VAL A 1 -20.96 9.40 -0.67
N PHE A 2 -19.79 8.86 -0.50
CA PHE A 2 -19.39 8.12 0.70
C PHE A 2 -17.91 8.33 1.01
N GLU A 3 -17.58 8.34 2.29
CA GLU A 3 -16.19 8.52 2.72
C GLU A 3 -15.43 7.18 2.74
N ASN A 4 -14.12 7.25 2.49
CA ASN A 4 -13.24 6.10 2.61
C ASN A 4 -12.74 5.93 4.06
N LYS A 5 -13.60 6.15 5.07
CA LYS A 5 -13.23 6.03 6.50
C LYS A 5 -13.19 4.59 6.96
N GLU A 6 -14.19 3.82 6.56
CA GLU A 6 -14.33 2.44 6.99
C GLU A 6 -13.36 1.52 6.22
N LEU A 7 -12.93 0.44 6.85
CA LEU A 7 -12.04 -0.52 6.23
C LEU A 7 -12.63 -1.11 4.94
N PHE A 8 -13.92 -1.41 4.96
CA PHE A 8 -14.63 -2.03 3.84
C PHE A 8 -15.24 -1.05 2.84
N SER A 9 -14.91 0.25 2.90
CA SER A 9 -15.29 1.20 1.87
C SER A 9 -14.78 0.80 0.46
N HIS A 10 -13.64 0.09 0.41
CA HIS A 10 -13.12 -0.46 -0.83
C HIS A 10 -14.02 -1.56 -1.43
N ASN A 11 -14.80 -2.30 -0.60
CA ASN A 11 -15.74 -3.30 -1.11
C ASN A 11 -16.89 -2.63 -1.84
N LEU A 12 -17.45 -1.54 -1.30
CA LEU A 12 -18.46 -0.76 -2.00
C LEU A 12 -17.91 -0.21 -3.33
N MET A 13 -16.69 0.32 -3.33
CA MET A 13 -16.04 0.75 -4.58
C MET A 13 -15.87 -0.41 -5.57
N THR A 14 -15.47 -1.60 -5.09
CA THR A 14 -15.32 -2.82 -5.93
C THR A 14 -16.63 -3.19 -6.59
N ASP A 15 -17.72 -3.24 -5.83
CA ASP A 15 -19.02 -3.64 -6.31
C ASP A 15 -19.53 -2.70 -7.41
N LEU A 16 -19.36 -1.39 -7.21
CA LEU A 16 -19.74 -0.37 -8.17
C LEU A 16 -18.88 -0.46 -9.45
N LEU A 17 -17.57 -0.50 -9.30
CA LEU A 17 -16.63 -0.54 -10.44
C LEU A 17 -16.79 -1.82 -11.27
N ARG A 18 -17.14 -2.97 -10.66
CA ARG A 18 -17.44 -4.22 -11.38
C ARG A 18 -18.68 -4.13 -12.27
N LYS A 19 -19.63 -3.29 -11.87
CA LYS A 19 -20.82 -2.99 -12.68
C LYS A 19 -20.58 -1.90 -13.72
N GLY A 20 -19.34 -1.42 -13.85
CA GLY A 20 -18.97 -0.36 -14.76
C GLY A 20 -19.37 1.03 -14.29
N ILE A 21 -19.82 1.17 -13.04
CA ILE A 21 -20.21 2.47 -12.47
C ILE A 21 -18.99 3.37 -12.37
N TYR A 22 -19.14 4.60 -12.83
CA TYR A 22 -18.08 5.61 -12.74
C TYR A 22 -18.01 6.17 -11.33
N VAL A 23 -16.89 5.88 -10.65
CA VAL A 23 -16.58 6.36 -9.30
C VAL A 23 -15.41 7.33 -9.39
N ARG A 24 -15.61 8.54 -8.84
CA ARG A 24 -14.56 9.56 -8.73
C ARG A 24 -14.08 9.65 -7.28
N ILE A 25 -12.81 9.95 -7.11
CA ILE A 25 -12.20 10.15 -5.78
C ILE A 25 -11.79 11.61 -5.65
N SER A 26 -12.29 12.27 -4.61
CA SER A 26 -11.90 13.64 -4.30
C SER A 26 -10.48 13.67 -3.71
N LYS A 27 -9.61 14.44 -4.35
CA LYS A 27 -8.23 14.72 -3.88
C LYS A 27 -8.17 15.88 -2.89
N ARG A 28 -9.30 16.46 -2.54
CA ARG A 28 -9.44 17.56 -1.56
C ARG A 28 -10.63 17.32 -0.64
N PRO A 29 -10.59 17.79 0.59
CA PRO A 29 -11.78 17.82 1.43
C PRO A 29 -12.76 18.87 0.89
N PHE A 30 -14.03 18.70 1.20
CA PHE A 30 -15.08 19.65 0.86
C PHE A 30 -16.20 19.65 1.92
N HIS A 31 -17.04 20.68 1.87
CA HIS A 31 -18.18 20.81 2.74
C HIS A 31 -19.48 20.76 1.93
N TYR A 32 -20.48 20.14 2.50
CA TYR A 32 -21.84 20.12 1.98
C TYR A 32 -22.79 20.67 3.03
N THR A 33 -23.56 21.70 2.67
CA THR A 33 -24.54 22.32 3.56
C THR A 33 -25.93 22.03 3.05
N GLU A 34 -26.74 21.40 3.89
CA GLU A 34 -28.14 21.13 3.62
C GLU A 34 -28.99 21.40 4.88
N ASN A 35 -30.12 22.10 4.69
CA ASN A 35 -31.03 22.45 5.80
C ASN A 35 -30.32 23.15 6.99
N GLY A 36 -29.32 23.98 6.69
CA GLY A 36 -28.52 24.70 7.70
C GLY A 36 -27.50 23.82 8.46
N LYS A 37 -27.32 22.54 8.08
CA LYS A 37 -26.31 21.66 8.64
C LYS A 37 -25.17 21.49 7.64
N THR A 38 -23.96 21.79 8.08
CA THR A 38 -22.75 21.60 7.27
C THR A 38 -22.02 20.34 7.69
N GLN A 39 -21.75 19.48 6.72
CA GLN A 39 -20.96 18.27 6.90
C GLN A 39 -19.66 18.37 6.13
N ARG A 40 -18.55 17.96 6.72
CA ARG A 40 -17.24 17.93 6.09
C ARG A 40 -16.92 16.51 5.59
N PHE A 41 -16.46 16.43 4.35
CA PHE A 41 -15.98 15.22 3.69
C PHE A 41 -14.46 15.29 3.51
N GLY A 42 -13.75 14.22 3.85
CA GLY A 42 -12.29 14.17 3.86
C GLY A 42 -11.67 13.86 2.50
N TYR A 43 -10.35 13.79 2.49
CA TYR A 43 -9.56 13.28 1.36
C TYR A 43 -9.97 11.83 1.04
N GLY A 44 -10.04 11.50 -0.25
CA GLY A 44 -10.39 10.14 -0.68
C GLY A 44 -11.89 9.85 -0.65
N THR A 45 -12.75 10.83 -0.44
CA THR A 45 -14.19 10.67 -0.53
C THR A 45 -14.59 10.24 -1.93
N ALA A 46 -15.39 9.18 -2.02
CA ALA A 46 -15.91 8.65 -3.26
C ALA A 46 -17.19 9.38 -3.68
N ILE A 47 -17.24 9.79 -4.94
CA ILE A 47 -18.33 10.52 -5.57
C ILE A 47 -18.87 9.70 -6.73
N VAL A 48 -20.15 9.37 -6.68
CA VAL A 48 -20.89 8.72 -7.77
C VAL A 48 -21.90 9.70 -8.31
N GLN A 49 -21.63 10.24 -9.47
CA GLN A 49 -22.58 11.14 -10.17
C GLN A 49 -23.71 10.29 -10.77
N LEU A 50 -24.96 10.73 -10.70
CA LEU A 50 -26.08 9.99 -11.26
C LEU A 50 -26.09 10.01 -12.80
N GLN A 51 -25.63 11.12 -13.39
CA GLN A 51 -25.64 11.31 -14.84
C GLN A 51 -24.54 10.48 -15.52
N ASN A 52 -24.86 10.02 -16.74
CA ASN A 52 -23.94 9.30 -17.63
C ASN A 52 -23.41 7.96 -17.04
N GLN A 53 -24.14 7.36 -16.13
CA GLN A 53 -23.82 5.99 -15.66
C GLN A 53 -24.33 4.94 -16.66
N PRO A 54 -23.71 3.74 -16.72
CA PRO A 54 -24.14 2.68 -17.65
C PRO A 54 -25.42 1.95 -17.23
N VAL A 55 -26.02 2.33 -16.12
CA VAL A 55 -27.25 1.75 -15.55
C VAL A 55 -28.28 2.85 -15.26
N SER A 56 -29.54 2.49 -15.07
CA SER A 56 -30.59 3.41 -14.67
C SER A 56 -30.38 3.94 -13.23
N GLU A 57 -30.95 5.10 -12.93
CA GLU A 57 -30.87 5.67 -11.57
C GLU A 57 -31.45 4.74 -10.51
N SER A 58 -32.55 4.06 -10.81
CA SER A 58 -33.17 3.09 -9.90
C SER A 58 -32.25 1.90 -9.62
N GLU A 59 -31.61 1.35 -10.66
CA GLU A 59 -30.64 0.27 -10.52
C GLU A 59 -29.39 0.71 -9.75
N LEU A 60 -28.88 1.90 -10.05
CA LEU A 60 -27.75 2.49 -9.32
C LEU A 60 -28.07 2.66 -7.84
N TYR A 61 -29.27 3.15 -7.52
CA TYR A 61 -29.72 3.31 -6.13
C TYR A 61 -29.73 1.95 -5.39
N GLN A 62 -30.29 0.90 -6.02
CA GLN A 62 -30.33 -0.44 -5.40
C GLN A 62 -28.93 -1.01 -5.20
N LEU A 63 -28.05 -0.90 -6.19
CA LEU A 63 -26.66 -1.35 -6.11
C LEU A 63 -25.92 -0.68 -4.95
N ILE A 64 -26.04 0.64 -4.83
CA ILE A 64 -25.39 1.40 -3.76
C ILE A 64 -25.98 1.00 -2.41
N LYS A 65 -27.30 0.95 -2.29
CA LYS A 65 -27.99 0.59 -1.04
C LYS A 65 -27.59 -0.79 -0.55
N GLU A 66 -27.72 -1.83 -1.38
CA GLU A 66 -27.39 -3.20 -1.02
C GLU A 66 -25.93 -3.39 -0.64
N SER A 67 -25.03 -2.77 -1.39
CA SER A 67 -23.59 -2.87 -1.12
C SER A 67 -23.19 -2.06 0.12
N ALA A 68 -23.77 -0.88 0.32
CA ALA A 68 -23.53 -0.05 1.48
C ALA A 68 -24.02 -0.74 2.79
N GLU A 69 -25.23 -1.29 2.78
CA GLU A 69 -25.79 -2.05 3.91
C GLU A 69 -24.93 -3.28 4.23
N ARG A 70 -24.54 -4.07 3.23
CA ARG A 70 -23.71 -5.26 3.40
C ARG A 70 -22.34 -4.95 4.01
N ASN A 71 -21.75 -3.81 3.64
CA ASN A 71 -20.39 -3.42 4.06
C ASN A 71 -20.39 -2.45 5.26
N GLY A 72 -21.57 -2.03 5.77
CA GLY A 72 -21.69 -1.06 6.87
C GLY A 72 -21.19 0.34 6.52
N ILE A 73 -21.41 0.81 5.27
CA ILE A 73 -20.93 2.10 4.78
C ILE A 73 -22.06 3.11 4.74
N GLU A 74 -21.85 4.26 5.36
CA GLU A 74 -22.76 5.39 5.27
C GLU A 74 -22.63 6.08 3.92
N VAL A 75 -23.78 6.29 3.25
CA VAL A 75 -23.85 6.93 1.93
C VAL A 75 -24.76 8.15 2.02
N HIS A 76 -24.30 9.28 1.48
CA HIS A 76 -25.02 10.55 1.46
C HIS A 76 -25.50 10.87 0.07
N ALA A 77 -26.78 11.23 -0.08
CA ALA A 77 -27.35 11.76 -1.31
C ALA A 77 -27.24 13.28 -1.32
N PHE A 78 -26.74 13.85 -2.42
CA PHE A 78 -26.62 15.28 -2.61
C PHE A 78 -27.51 15.73 -3.75
N HIS A 79 -28.22 16.86 -3.57
CA HIS A 79 -29.10 17.42 -4.58
C HIS A 79 -28.38 18.31 -5.61
N THR A 80 -27.14 18.68 -5.32
CA THR A 80 -26.31 19.51 -6.21
C THR A 80 -24.88 19.00 -6.24
N GLY A 81 -24.19 19.19 -7.35
CA GLY A 81 -22.73 18.97 -7.48
C GLY A 81 -21.92 20.24 -7.25
N LEU A 82 -22.58 21.38 -6.97
CA LEU A 82 -21.95 22.66 -6.68
C LEU A 82 -21.77 22.78 -5.17
N MET A 83 -20.54 22.81 -4.71
CA MET A 83 -20.15 22.94 -3.31
C MET A 83 -19.48 24.29 -3.07
N ASP A 84 -19.43 24.70 -1.80
CA ASP A 84 -18.78 25.97 -1.44
C ASP A 84 -17.28 25.99 -1.78
N ASP A 85 -16.61 24.83 -1.61
CA ASP A 85 -15.15 24.71 -1.71
C ASP A 85 -14.70 23.89 -2.93
N LEU A 86 -15.54 23.02 -3.45
CA LEU A 86 -15.16 22.05 -4.47
C LEU A 86 -16.37 21.66 -5.36
N ASP A 87 -16.35 22.08 -6.58
CA ASP A 87 -17.30 21.61 -7.60
C ASP A 87 -17.00 20.15 -7.97
N PHE A 88 -18.02 19.29 -8.07
CA PHE A 88 -17.83 17.88 -8.46
C PHE A 88 -17.31 17.71 -9.90
N GLY A 89 -17.45 18.72 -10.75
CA GLY A 89 -16.86 18.77 -12.09
C GLY A 89 -15.36 19.06 -12.14
N THR A 90 -14.73 19.41 -11.00
CA THR A 90 -13.31 19.80 -10.96
C THR A 90 -12.36 18.67 -11.34
N PRO A 91 -11.19 18.96 -11.94
CA PRO A 91 -10.11 18.01 -12.17
C PRO A 91 -9.54 17.35 -10.90
N ASN A 92 -9.85 17.89 -9.71
CA ASN A 92 -9.47 17.28 -8.43
C ASN A 92 -10.26 16.01 -8.10
N ASN A 93 -11.39 15.79 -8.76
CA ASN A 93 -12.19 14.57 -8.62
C ASN A 93 -11.79 13.60 -9.73
N LYS A 94 -10.90 12.67 -9.39
CA LYS A 94 -10.32 11.72 -10.35
C LYS A 94 -11.17 10.47 -10.49
N LEU A 95 -11.52 10.13 -11.73
CA LEU A 95 -12.10 8.83 -12.06
C LEU A 95 -11.08 7.73 -11.72
N ILE A 96 -11.53 6.69 -11.02
CA ILE A 96 -10.72 5.52 -10.72
C ILE A 96 -11.15 4.31 -11.55
N GLN A 97 -10.20 3.42 -11.78
CA GLN A 97 -10.43 2.16 -12.45
C GLN A 97 -10.52 1.02 -11.44
N LEU A 98 -11.26 -0.03 -11.78
CA LEU A 98 -11.25 -1.27 -11.02
C LEU A 98 -9.82 -1.84 -10.99
N PRO A 99 -9.28 -2.13 -9.80
CA PRO A 99 -7.98 -2.80 -9.71
C PRO A 99 -8.03 -4.18 -10.37
N LYS A 100 -7.20 -4.36 -11.39
CA LYS A 100 -6.91 -5.64 -12.04
C LYS A 100 -5.52 -6.08 -11.58
N VAL A 101 -5.50 -6.91 -10.55
CA VAL A 101 -4.29 -7.21 -9.79
C VAL A 101 -3.62 -8.48 -10.29
N ALA A 102 -2.32 -8.41 -10.57
CA ALA A 102 -1.44 -9.56 -10.64
C ALA A 102 -0.48 -9.57 -9.45
N MET A 103 -0.11 -10.73 -8.98
CA MET A 103 0.91 -10.91 -7.94
C MET A 103 1.98 -11.87 -8.45
N LEU A 104 3.24 -11.44 -8.40
CA LEU A 104 4.35 -12.28 -8.80
C LEU A 104 4.69 -13.25 -7.66
N VAL A 105 4.73 -14.53 -7.99
CA VAL A 105 4.98 -15.62 -7.07
C VAL A 105 6.09 -16.55 -7.58
N GLY A 106 6.50 -17.50 -6.78
CA GLY A 106 7.46 -18.52 -7.15
C GLY A 106 8.78 -18.37 -6.39
N ARG A 107 9.83 -19.00 -6.94
CA ARG A 107 11.13 -19.08 -6.27
C ARG A 107 11.71 -17.71 -5.94
N GLY A 108 12.07 -17.49 -4.69
CA GLY A 108 12.65 -16.24 -4.20
C GLY A 108 11.64 -15.24 -3.62
N MET A 109 10.33 -15.47 -3.83
CA MET A 109 9.28 -14.70 -3.14
C MET A 109 8.96 -15.33 -1.79
N GLY A 110 8.67 -14.51 -0.78
CA GLY A 110 8.22 -14.98 0.52
C GLY A 110 6.85 -15.66 0.41
N ILE A 111 6.77 -16.94 0.77
CA ILE A 111 5.52 -17.70 0.68
C ILE A 111 4.47 -17.14 1.64
N SER A 112 4.87 -16.84 2.88
CA SER A 112 3.97 -16.27 3.88
C SER A 112 3.46 -14.89 3.46
N ASP A 113 4.37 -14.01 3.05
CA ASP A 113 4.04 -12.65 2.62
C ASP A 113 3.11 -12.66 1.40
N SER A 114 3.38 -13.53 0.44
CA SER A 114 2.50 -13.71 -0.73
C SER A 114 1.12 -14.25 -0.33
N GLY A 115 1.08 -15.23 0.58
CA GLY A 115 -0.15 -15.84 1.06
C GLY A 115 -1.04 -14.86 1.84
N GLU A 116 -0.45 -14.00 2.66
CA GLU A 116 -1.15 -12.97 3.44
C GLU A 116 -1.79 -11.92 2.53
N ILE A 117 -1.05 -11.44 1.54
CA ILE A 117 -1.57 -10.47 0.55
C ILE A 117 -2.66 -11.11 -0.29
N TRP A 118 -2.45 -12.35 -0.77
CA TRP A 118 -3.47 -13.09 -1.50
C TRP A 118 -4.74 -13.25 -0.68
N HIS A 119 -4.63 -13.71 0.58
CA HIS A 119 -5.76 -13.91 1.47
C HIS A 119 -6.52 -12.60 1.71
N MET A 120 -5.83 -11.49 1.92
CA MET A 120 -6.43 -10.19 2.09
C MET A 120 -7.24 -9.80 0.85
N LEU A 121 -6.62 -9.84 -0.33
CA LEU A 121 -7.25 -9.40 -1.58
C LEU A 121 -8.42 -10.31 -1.97
N ASP A 122 -8.23 -11.63 -1.96
CA ASP A 122 -9.24 -12.59 -2.40
C ASP A 122 -10.37 -12.73 -1.38
N ARG A 123 -10.03 -12.99 -0.10
CA ARG A 123 -11.01 -13.40 0.91
C ARG A 123 -11.71 -12.24 1.62
N ARG A 124 -11.04 -11.10 1.80
CA ARG A 124 -11.64 -9.95 2.50
C ARG A 124 -12.21 -8.91 1.55
N PHE A 125 -11.48 -8.62 0.47
CA PHE A 125 -11.88 -7.56 -0.46
C PHE A 125 -12.46 -8.07 -1.77
N GLY A 126 -12.50 -9.40 -1.95
CA GLY A 126 -13.08 -10.01 -3.14
C GLY A 126 -12.37 -9.63 -4.44
N ILE A 127 -11.08 -9.31 -4.40
CA ILE A 127 -10.24 -8.98 -5.56
C ILE A 127 -9.22 -10.10 -5.74
N PRO A 128 -9.57 -11.26 -6.31
CA PRO A 128 -8.63 -12.35 -6.49
C PRO A 128 -7.49 -11.90 -7.41
N PRO A 129 -6.23 -11.87 -6.95
CA PRO A 129 -5.12 -11.53 -7.81
C PRO A 129 -4.77 -12.69 -8.73
N ALA A 130 -4.40 -12.40 -9.97
CA ALA A 130 -3.80 -13.40 -10.85
C ALA A 130 -2.38 -13.73 -10.37
N LEU A 131 -2.12 -14.98 -10.04
CA LEU A 131 -0.81 -15.43 -9.63
C LEU A 131 0.04 -15.72 -10.86
N ILE A 132 1.13 -14.99 -11.04
CA ILE A 132 2.06 -15.14 -12.16
C ILE A 132 3.38 -15.64 -11.62
N GLU A 133 3.77 -16.83 -12.05
CA GLU A 133 5.11 -17.33 -11.72
C GLU A 133 6.19 -16.47 -12.37
N PHE A 134 7.18 -16.12 -11.58
CA PHE A 134 8.25 -15.24 -11.93
C PHE A 134 9.04 -15.66 -13.19
N ASN A 135 9.31 -16.96 -13.31
CA ASN A 135 10.03 -17.55 -14.44
C ASN A 135 9.24 -17.49 -15.77
N THR A 136 7.90 -17.33 -15.70
CA THR A 136 7.04 -17.22 -16.89
C THR A 136 6.70 -15.77 -17.26
N LEU A 137 7.18 -14.78 -16.51
CA LEU A 137 6.82 -13.37 -16.70
C LEU A 137 7.16 -12.87 -18.12
N HIS A 138 8.28 -13.33 -18.70
CA HIS A 138 8.72 -12.93 -20.04
C HIS A 138 7.68 -13.24 -21.13
N SER A 139 6.92 -14.33 -20.98
CA SER A 139 5.92 -14.79 -21.97
C SER A 139 4.49 -14.33 -21.66
N ARG A 140 4.22 -13.74 -20.48
CA ARG A 140 2.87 -13.32 -20.09
C ARG A 140 2.50 -11.96 -20.66
N ASP A 141 1.25 -11.83 -21.07
CA ASP A 141 0.68 -10.52 -21.38
C ASP A 141 0.28 -9.80 -20.07
N LEU A 142 0.86 -8.63 -19.84
CA LEU A 142 0.61 -7.82 -18.66
C LEU A 142 -0.42 -6.70 -18.91
N SER A 143 -0.89 -6.52 -20.14
CA SER A 143 -1.82 -5.44 -20.50
C SER A 143 -3.18 -5.52 -19.78
N ASN A 144 -3.55 -6.72 -19.33
CA ASN A 144 -4.78 -6.95 -18.59
C ASN A 144 -4.74 -6.48 -17.13
N TYR A 145 -3.57 -6.09 -16.63
CA TYR A 145 -3.38 -5.69 -15.24
C TYR A 145 -3.01 -4.22 -15.14
N ASN A 146 -3.52 -3.53 -14.13
CA ASN A 146 -3.14 -2.15 -13.80
C ASN A 146 -2.41 -2.05 -12.45
N VAL A 147 -2.38 -3.15 -11.69
CA VAL A 147 -1.61 -3.27 -10.43
C VAL A 147 -0.82 -4.58 -10.46
N ILE A 148 0.49 -4.50 -10.21
CA ILE A 148 1.34 -5.68 -9.98
C ILE A 148 1.93 -5.59 -8.57
N ILE A 149 1.87 -6.70 -7.83
CA ILE A 149 2.36 -6.80 -6.46
C ILE A 149 3.58 -7.71 -6.40
N LEU A 150 4.62 -7.22 -5.76
CA LEU A 150 5.83 -7.93 -5.39
C LEU A 150 5.86 -8.06 -3.87
N ALA A 151 5.45 -9.21 -3.35
CA ALA A 151 5.56 -9.50 -1.93
C ALA A 151 7.04 -9.54 -1.49
N ASN A 152 7.28 -9.40 -0.19
CA ASN A 152 8.62 -9.49 0.36
C ASN A 152 9.34 -10.76 -0.11
N GLY A 153 10.61 -10.62 -0.47
CA GLY A 153 11.42 -11.69 -1.01
C GLY A 153 12.69 -11.17 -1.69
N SER A 154 13.51 -12.06 -2.17
CA SER A 154 14.74 -11.71 -2.90
C SER A 154 14.86 -12.49 -4.20
N PRO A 155 13.95 -12.28 -5.16
CA PRO A 155 13.96 -13.02 -6.43
C PRO A 155 15.00 -12.51 -7.42
N ALA A 156 15.72 -11.46 -7.07
CA ALA A 156 16.58 -10.71 -7.99
C ALA A 156 17.69 -11.53 -8.67
N GLU A 157 18.06 -12.69 -8.11
CA GLU A 157 19.12 -13.53 -8.65
C GLU A 157 18.65 -14.47 -9.77
N THR A 158 17.34 -14.70 -9.88
CA THR A 158 16.77 -15.76 -10.72
C THR A 158 16.06 -15.28 -11.98
N LEU A 159 15.95 -13.94 -12.18
CA LEU A 159 15.19 -13.41 -13.30
C LEU A 159 16.01 -13.22 -14.58
N ALA A 160 15.39 -13.66 -15.68
CA ALA A 160 15.85 -13.34 -17.01
C ALA A 160 15.79 -11.82 -17.28
N PRO A 161 16.75 -11.24 -17.98
CA PRO A 161 16.75 -9.80 -18.32
C PRO A 161 15.47 -9.33 -19.01
N ASP A 162 14.89 -10.17 -19.86
CA ASP A 162 13.67 -9.87 -20.62
C ASP A 162 12.45 -9.70 -19.70
N ALA A 163 12.36 -10.50 -18.62
CA ALA A 163 11.29 -10.36 -17.63
C ALA A 163 11.40 -9.04 -16.87
N LEU A 164 12.63 -8.61 -16.56
CA LEU A 164 12.89 -7.31 -15.92
C LEU A 164 12.55 -6.14 -16.84
N ALA A 165 12.95 -6.23 -18.11
CA ALA A 165 12.64 -5.22 -19.12
C ALA A 165 11.12 -5.07 -19.29
N LYS A 166 10.41 -6.18 -19.37
CA LYS A 166 8.95 -6.21 -19.51
C LYS A 166 8.25 -5.57 -18.30
N LEU A 167 8.68 -5.87 -17.07
CA LEU A 167 8.12 -5.26 -15.87
C LEU A 167 8.35 -3.74 -15.87
N LYS A 168 9.53 -3.31 -16.29
CA LYS A 168 9.86 -1.89 -16.42
C LYS A 168 8.98 -1.20 -17.47
N GLU A 169 8.84 -1.79 -18.64
CA GLU A 169 8.01 -1.27 -19.71
C GLU A 169 6.55 -1.14 -19.27
N TRP A 170 6.01 -2.20 -18.64
CA TRP A 170 4.65 -2.18 -18.11
C TRP A 170 4.46 -1.07 -17.07
N THR A 171 5.41 -0.89 -16.14
CA THR A 171 5.36 0.20 -15.16
C THR A 171 5.41 1.56 -15.86
N ASN A 172 6.34 1.75 -16.81
CA ASN A 172 6.49 3.00 -17.54
C ASN A 172 5.25 3.39 -18.36
N ASN A 173 4.46 2.41 -18.78
CA ASN A 173 3.22 2.62 -19.54
C ASN A 173 2.01 2.97 -18.66
N GLY A 174 2.19 3.09 -17.34
CA GLY A 174 1.14 3.57 -16.42
C GLY A 174 0.73 2.58 -15.33
N GLY A 175 1.40 1.42 -15.24
CA GLY A 175 1.13 0.43 -14.20
C GLY A 175 1.50 0.91 -12.80
N THR A 176 0.75 0.47 -11.81
CA THR A 176 1.07 0.66 -10.39
C THR A 176 1.80 -0.57 -9.86
N LEU A 177 3.07 -0.43 -9.54
CA LEU A 177 3.90 -1.50 -8.98
C LEU A 177 4.00 -1.33 -7.46
N ILE A 178 3.48 -2.31 -6.70
CA ILE A 178 3.54 -2.32 -5.24
C ILE A 178 4.61 -3.35 -4.83
N ALA A 179 5.58 -2.93 -4.03
CA ALA A 179 6.65 -3.78 -3.54
C ALA A 179 6.73 -3.71 -2.01
N THR A 180 6.94 -4.85 -1.33
CA THR A 180 7.12 -4.88 0.11
C THR A 180 8.50 -5.42 0.50
N GLY A 181 9.01 -4.94 1.63
CA GLY A 181 10.27 -5.41 2.21
C GLY A 181 11.43 -5.44 1.21
N ASN A 182 12.05 -6.61 1.07
CA ASN A 182 13.22 -6.82 0.21
C ASN A 182 12.94 -6.85 -1.29
N ALA A 183 11.67 -6.80 -1.72
CA ALA A 183 11.31 -6.79 -3.14
C ALA A 183 11.82 -5.53 -3.88
N TYR A 184 12.26 -4.47 -3.16
CA TYR A 184 12.96 -3.33 -3.75
C TYR A 184 14.20 -3.74 -4.57
N ARG A 185 14.87 -4.85 -4.20
CA ARG A 185 16.04 -5.35 -4.94
C ARG A 185 15.69 -5.69 -6.38
N LEU A 186 14.49 -6.20 -6.59
CA LEU A 186 13.99 -6.49 -7.92
C LEU A 186 13.73 -5.21 -8.72
N THR A 187 13.05 -4.24 -8.13
CA THR A 187 12.74 -2.98 -8.80
C THR A 187 14.02 -2.21 -9.15
N ASN A 188 15.04 -2.28 -8.28
CA ASN A 188 16.37 -1.74 -8.56
C ASN A 188 17.08 -2.49 -9.70
N LYS A 189 17.06 -3.84 -9.68
CA LYS A 189 17.67 -4.65 -10.75
C LYS A 189 17.01 -4.40 -12.09
N ALA A 190 15.69 -4.21 -12.11
CA ALA A 190 14.95 -3.81 -13.30
C ALA A 190 15.20 -2.35 -13.72
N LYS A 191 15.99 -1.59 -12.96
CA LYS A 191 16.23 -0.15 -13.18
C LYS A 191 14.91 0.65 -13.22
N ILE A 192 13.95 0.24 -12.41
CA ILE A 192 12.68 0.94 -12.17
C ILE A 192 12.86 1.94 -11.03
N THR A 193 13.60 1.53 -9.99
CA THR A 193 13.99 2.35 -8.83
C THR A 193 15.50 2.30 -8.61
N ASP A 194 16.00 3.18 -7.74
CA ASP A 194 17.39 3.19 -7.27
C ASP A 194 17.46 3.29 -5.74
N PHE A 195 16.57 2.59 -5.04
CA PHE A 195 16.49 2.61 -3.60
C PHE A 195 17.77 2.10 -2.94
N LYS A 196 18.28 2.86 -1.98
CA LYS A 196 19.49 2.50 -1.22
C LYS A 196 19.12 2.23 0.23
N LEU A 197 19.73 1.20 0.80
CA LEU A 197 19.61 0.94 2.22
C LEU A 197 20.46 1.94 3.01
N LEU A 198 19.93 2.34 4.16
CA LEU A 198 20.76 2.97 5.17
C LEU A 198 21.82 1.97 5.61
N SER A 199 23.09 2.33 5.46
CA SER A 199 24.19 1.44 5.81
C SER A 199 24.07 1.02 7.29
N SER A 200 24.06 -0.29 7.55
CA SER A 200 24.40 -0.75 8.88
C SER A 200 25.87 -0.39 9.09
N GLU A 201 26.21 0.32 10.15
CA GLU A 201 27.60 0.34 10.61
C GLU A 201 28.05 -1.11 10.65
N LYS A 202 29.16 -1.43 9.97
CA LYS A 202 29.72 -2.77 9.99
C LYS A 202 29.93 -3.10 11.47
N GLU A 203 29.20 -4.07 11.97
CA GLU A 203 29.57 -4.68 13.23
C GLU A 203 31.00 -5.17 13.03
N ASP A 204 31.91 -4.71 13.88
CA ASP A 204 33.26 -5.22 13.90
C ASP A 204 33.17 -6.76 13.98
N GLU A 205 33.59 -7.43 12.92
CA GLU A 205 33.68 -8.90 12.82
C GLU A 205 34.76 -9.45 13.80
N LYS A 206 34.78 -8.95 15.02
CA LYS A 206 35.73 -9.36 16.08
C LYS A 206 35.21 -10.46 17.01
N SER A 207 34.36 -11.34 16.56
CA SER A 207 34.06 -12.55 17.30
C SER A 207 33.98 -13.82 16.44
N LYS A 208 34.96 -14.03 15.56
CA LYS A 208 35.32 -15.39 15.13
C LYS A 208 36.33 -15.94 16.12
N GLY A 209 36.00 -15.90 17.41
CA GLY A 209 36.66 -16.69 18.40
C GLY A 209 36.12 -18.13 18.37
N ASN A 210 36.98 -19.14 18.48
CA ASN A 210 36.64 -20.55 18.57
C ASN A 210 35.38 -20.73 19.44
N ALA A 211 34.34 -21.33 18.87
CA ALA A 211 33.11 -21.63 19.55
C ALA A 211 33.41 -22.68 20.65
N SER A 212 33.69 -22.22 21.85
CA SER A 212 33.61 -23.09 23.03
C SER A 212 32.14 -23.33 23.34
N ILE A 213 31.75 -24.57 23.54
CA ILE A 213 30.39 -24.98 23.95
C ILE A 213 30.20 -24.57 25.43
N GLU A 214 30.18 -23.28 25.70
CA GLU A 214 29.79 -22.76 27.00
C GLU A 214 28.33 -22.34 26.96
N TYR A 215 27.55 -22.84 27.91
CA TYR A 215 26.19 -22.37 28.14
C TYR A 215 26.24 -20.89 28.52
N ARG A 216 25.76 -20.01 27.61
CA ARG A 216 25.71 -18.57 27.82
C ARG A 216 24.26 -18.10 27.78
N PRO A 217 23.53 -18.09 28.91
CA PRO A 217 22.11 -17.71 28.93
C PRO A 217 21.86 -16.25 28.46
N TYR A 218 22.84 -15.36 28.64
CA TYR A 218 22.76 -13.96 28.23
C TYR A 218 22.86 -13.71 26.70
N HIS A 219 23.47 -14.62 25.95
CA HIS A 219 23.64 -14.45 24.50
C HIS A 219 22.34 -14.59 23.70
N SER A 220 21.34 -15.26 24.25
CA SER A 220 20.04 -15.38 23.59
C SER A 220 19.29 -14.04 23.51
N THR A 221 19.40 -13.21 24.55
CA THR A 221 18.71 -11.92 24.66
C THR A 221 19.35 -10.86 23.75
N GLU A 222 20.69 -10.80 23.70
CA GLU A 222 21.41 -9.89 22.80
C GLU A 222 21.17 -10.23 21.33
N LYS A 223 21.20 -11.51 20.97
CA LYS A 223 20.89 -11.95 19.60
C LYS A 223 19.43 -11.71 19.23
N ALA A 224 18.51 -11.92 20.15
CA ALA A 224 17.09 -11.66 19.93
C ALA A 224 16.81 -10.18 19.73
N SER A 225 17.49 -9.30 20.46
CA SER A 225 17.33 -7.84 20.32
C SER A 225 18.10 -7.24 19.14
N ALA A 226 19.08 -7.97 18.59
CA ALA A 226 19.83 -7.55 17.40
C ALA A 226 18.98 -7.61 16.12
N GLY A 227 17.99 -8.52 16.06
CA GLY A 227 16.98 -8.59 15.01
C GLY A 227 15.85 -7.59 15.22
N ILE A 228 14.94 -7.54 14.23
CA ILE A 228 13.67 -6.84 14.31
C ILE A 228 12.62 -7.85 13.85
N ASP A 229 12.07 -8.57 14.82
CA ASP A 229 11.13 -9.65 14.56
C ASP A 229 9.83 -9.41 15.34
N GLY A 230 8.81 -8.89 14.63
CA GLY A 230 7.49 -8.63 15.22
C GLY A 230 7.45 -7.43 16.19
N VAL A 231 8.17 -6.36 15.87
CA VAL A 231 8.18 -5.13 16.67
C VAL A 231 7.16 -4.13 16.13
N ILE A 232 6.42 -3.49 17.03
CA ILE A 232 5.43 -2.47 16.66
C ILE A 232 6.06 -1.09 16.79
N PHE A 233 5.97 -0.34 15.70
CA PHE A 233 6.48 1.02 15.62
C PHE A 233 5.38 2.02 15.28
N ASN A 234 5.52 3.25 15.75
CA ASN A 234 4.67 4.37 15.39
C ASN A 234 5.19 5.08 14.14
N CYS A 235 4.29 5.32 13.19
CA CYS A 235 4.57 6.06 11.97
C CYS A 235 3.67 7.29 11.87
N THR A 236 4.16 8.30 11.15
CA THR A 236 3.36 9.42 10.67
C THR A 236 2.97 9.16 9.23
N LEU A 237 1.68 9.22 8.92
CA LEU A 237 1.08 9.05 7.60
C LEU A 237 0.59 10.41 7.09
N ASP A 238 0.98 10.80 5.89
CA ASP A 238 0.43 11.96 5.21
C ASP A 238 -1.01 11.65 4.75
N ILE A 239 -1.99 12.14 5.50
CA ILE A 239 -3.42 11.93 5.22
C ILE A 239 -3.91 12.67 3.96
N THR A 240 -3.11 13.58 3.39
CA THR A 240 -3.41 14.26 2.13
C THR A 240 -2.92 13.51 0.90
N SER A 241 -2.05 12.51 1.13
CA SER A 241 -1.55 11.59 0.11
C SER A 241 -2.56 10.47 -0.18
N PRO A 242 -2.62 9.92 -1.40
CA PRO A 242 -3.48 8.79 -1.74
C PRO A 242 -3.37 7.59 -0.78
N LEU A 243 -2.19 7.29 -0.24
CA LEU A 243 -2.04 6.23 0.78
C LEU A 243 -2.77 6.54 2.09
N GLY A 244 -2.89 7.81 2.43
CA GLY A 244 -3.54 8.28 3.66
C GLY A 244 -5.03 8.58 3.54
N TYR A 245 -5.64 8.40 2.38
CA TYR A 245 -7.05 8.71 2.18
C TYR A 245 -7.97 7.93 3.12
N GLY A 246 -8.90 8.65 3.73
CA GLY A 246 -9.84 8.11 4.70
C GLY A 246 -9.31 7.97 6.13
N TYR A 247 -8.06 8.37 6.39
CA TYR A 247 -7.55 8.52 7.74
C TYR A 247 -7.90 9.90 8.29
N SER A 248 -8.32 9.95 9.55
CA SER A 248 -8.62 11.19 10.27
C SER A 248 -7.42 11.71 11.06
N HIS A 249 -6.48 10.82 11.37
CA HIS A 249 -5.28 11.11 12.15
C HIS A 249 -4.03 10.60 11.44
N PRO A 250 -2.91 11.32 11.54
CA PRO A 250 -1.66 10.95 10.87
C PRO A 250 -0.92 9.78 11.55
N GLU A 251 -1.26 9.44 12.79
CA GLU A 251 -0.55 8.40 13.53
C GLU A 251 -1.06 7.01 13.18
N VAL A 252 -0.14 6.13 12.82
CA VAL A 252 -0.43 4.73 12.50
C VAL A 252 0.61 3.81 13.12
N ALA A 253 0.15 2.70 13.70
CA ALA A 253 1.03 1.67 14.21
C ALA A 253 1.28 0.61 13.13
N VAL A 254 2.54 0.27 12.89
CA VAL A 254 2.95 -0.75 11.93
C VAL A 254 3.72 -1.86 12.64
N LEU A 255 3.54 -3.09 12.17
CA LEU A 255 4.32 -4.23 12.63
C LEU A 255 5.49 -4.43 11.67
N LYS A 256 6.71 -4.34 12.19
CA LYS A 256 7.93 -4.53 11.44
C LYS A 256 8.53 -5.90 11.69
N ASN A 257 8.77 -6.61 10.59
CA ASN A 257 9.45 -7.90 10.58
C ASN A 257 10.60 -7.82 9.57
N GLY A 258 11.81 -7.63 10.08
CA GLY A 258 13.01 -7.47 9.27
C GLY A 258 13.70 -6.10 9.41
N ALA A 259 14.99 -6.09 9.10
CA ALA A 259 15.89 -4.96 9.35
C ALA A 259 16.04 -3.99 8.18
N THR A 260 15.16 -4.05 7.17
CA THR A 260 15.22 -3.18 5.99
C THR A 260 14.88 -1.74 6.37
N VAL A 261 15.82 -0.83 6.19
CA VAL A 261 15.67 0.61 6.40
C VAL A 261 16.26 1.32 5.18
N MET A 262 15.48 2.21 4.55
CA MET A 262 15.93 2.95 3.37
C MET A 262 16.63 4.27 3.74
N ASP A 263 17.65 4.61 2.99
CA ASP A 263 18.27 5.93 3.03
C ASP A 263 17.47 6.90 2.15
N PHE A 264 16.68 7.74 2.81
CA PHE A 264 15.83 8.71 2.10
C PHE A 264 16.62 9.90 1.54
N SER A 265 17.83 10.15 2.01
CA SER A 265 18.63 11.33 1.61
C SER A 265 18.97 11.38 0.11
N GLN A 266 18.93 10.24 -0.56
CA GLN A 266 19.30 10.08 -1.97
C GLN A 266 18.14 9.64 -2.88
N ILE A 267 16.92 9.48 -2.33
CA ILE A 267 15.78 8.98 -3.09
C ILE A 267 15.03 10.13 -3.75
N LYS A 268 14.86 10.04 -5.08
CA LYS A 268 13.95 10.90 -5.83
C LYS A 268 12.53 10.32 -5.70
N GLY A 269 11.78 10.80 -4.72
CA GLY A 269 10.45 10.31 -4.46
C GLY A 269 9.81 11.02 -3.29
N ASN A 270 8.62 10.54 -2.93
CA ASN A 270 7.87 11.02 -1.80
C ASN A 270 7.77 9.92 -0.73
N SER A 271 7.89 10.29 0.53
CA SER A 271 7.67 9.39 1.67
C SER A 271 6.35 9.76 2.38
N PRO A 272 5.21 9.22 1.91
CA PRO A 272 3.92 9.51 2.53
C PRO A 272 3.75 8.86 3.89
N MET A 273 4.62 7.94 4.28
CA MET A 273 4.64 7.34 5.61
C MET A 273 6.09 7.18 6.09
N HIS A 274 6.37 7.65 7.29
CA HIS A 274 7.70 7.56 7.91
C HIS A 274 7.58 7.24 9.39
N TYR A 275 8.59 6.57 9.93
CA TYR A 275 8.67 6.32 11.37
C TYR A 275 8.87 7.62 12.12
N THR A 276 8.23 7.75 13.30
CA THR A 276 8.36 8.95 14.14
C THR A 276 9.78 9.07 14.71
N LYS A 277 10.08 10.20 15.33
CA LYS A 277 11.36 10.41 16.02
C LYS A 277 11.58 9.43 17.18
N GLN A 278 10.50 9.00 17.83
CA GLN A 278 10.48 8.00 18.90
C GLN A 278 9.49 6.89 18.49
N PRO A 279 9.90 6.01 17.57
CA PRO A 279 8.95 5.13 16.89
C PRO A 279 8.56 3.91 17.71
N TYR A 280 9.30 3.54 18.74
CA TYR A 280 9.09 2.31 19.48
C TYR A 280 7.76 2.32 20.25
N LEU A 281 6.93 1.31 20.05
CA LEU A 281 5.70 1.09 20.80
C LEU A 281 5.76 -0.21 21.62
N SER A 282 6.16 -1.33 21.01
CA SER A 282 6.16 -2.64 21.67
C SER A 282 7.04 -3.65 20.94
N GLY A 283 7.54 -4.64 21.65
CA GLY A 283 8.35 -5.73 21.11
C GLY A 283 9.78 -5.76 21.63
N CYS A 284 10.56 -6.77 21.22
CA CYS A 284 11.96 -6.91 21.62
C CYS A 284 12.87 -6.34 20.52
N VAL A 285 13.58 -5.26 20.81
CA VAL A 285 14.47 -4.59 19.84
C VAL A 285 15.56 -3.80 20.57
N SER A 286 16.77 -3.75 20.00
CA SER A 286 17.86 -2.94 20.55
C SER A 286 17.65 -1.44 20.34
N GLN A 287 18.20 -0.63 21.25
CA GLN A 287 18.18 0.83 21.11
C GLN A 287 18.87 1.29 19.82
N LYS A 288 19.92 0.56 19.39
CA LYS A 288 20.61 0.80 18.11
C LYS A 288 19.64 0.71 16.93
N ASN A 289 18.81 -0.32 16.89
CA ASN A 289 17.80 -0.50 15.84
C ASN A 289 16.68 0.55 15.91
N ILE A 290 16.23 0.92 17.11
CA ILE A 290 15.25 2.02 17.29
C ILE A 290 15.80 3.32 16.70
N ASN A 291 17.05 3.67 17.05
CA ASN A 291 17.70 4.90 16.56
C ASN A 291 17.88 4.87 15.02
N ARG A 292 18.19 3.70 14.46
CA ARG A 292 18.37 3.53 13.01
C ARG A 292 17.05 3.69 12.24
N ILE A 293 15.93 3.26 12.83
CA ILE A 293 14.60 3.33 12.21
C ILE A 293 14.01 4.73 12.33
N ALA A 294 14.31 5.44 13.42
CA ALA A 294 13.74 6.76 13.68
C ALA A 294 13.89 7.71 12.48
N ASN A 295 12.80 8.38 12.10
CA ASN A 295 12.68 9.31 10.97
C ASN A 295 12.96 8.69 9.59
N SER A 296 13.13 7.36 9.47
CA SER A 296 13.30 6.71 8.17
C SER A 296 11.94 6.48 7.48
N PRO A 297 11.92 6.32 6.14
CA PRO A 297 10.68 6.05 5.42
C PRO A 297 10.13 4.64 5.73
N ALA A 298 8.84 4.58 6.03
CA ALA A 298 8.07 3.35 6.12
C ALA A 298 7.32 3.04 4.81
N ALA A 299 7.05 4.07 4.00
CA ALA A 299 6.59 3.91 2.62
C ALA A 299 7.27 4.93 1.71
N LEU A 300 7.54 4.52 0.48
CA LEU A 300 8.09 5.36 -0.59
C LEU A 300 7.21 5.29 -1.83
N VAL A 301 7.03 6.43 -2.49
CA VAL A 301 6.36 6.51 -3.79
C VAL A 301 7.27 7.22 -4.76
N THR A 302 7.51 6.62 -5.91
CA THR A 302 8.30 7.20 -6.99
C THR A 302 7.64 6.97 -8.34
N LYS A 303 7.90 7.86 -9.28
CA LYS A 303 7.47 7.74 -10.68
C LYS A 303 8.41 6.83 -11.46
N SER A 304 7.83 6.06 -12.39
CA SER A 304 8.56 5.37 -13.44
C SER A 304 7.78 5.54 -14.75
N GLY A 305 8.23 6.42 -15.62
CA GLY A 305 7.47 6.84 -16.79
C GLY A 305 6.10 7.45 -16.40
N LYS A 306 5.03 6.86 -16.92
CA LYS A 306 3.65 7.24 -16.59
C LYS A 306 3.10 6.52 -15.35
N GLY A 307 3.79 5.48 -14.88
CA GLY A 307 3.35 4.65 -13.76
C GLY A 307 3.99 5.05 -12.44
N ASN A 308 3.62 4.32 -11.40
CA ASN A 308 4.03 4.57 -10.03
C ASN A 308 4.60 3.31 -9.40
N VAL A 309 5.62 3.48 -8.58
CA VAL A 309 6.15 2.43 -7.70
C VAL A 309 5.87 2.85 -6.26
N ILE A 310 5.21 1.97 -5.53
CA ILE A 310 4.92 2.14 -4.10
C ILE A 310 5.66 1.03 -3.37
N TRP A 311 6.54 1.42 -2.46
CA TRP A 311 7.27 0.47 -1.64
C TRP A 311 6.91 0.65 -0.17
N PHE A 312 6.73 -0.47 0.53
CA PHE A 312 6.50 -0.53 1.97
C PHE A 312 7.64 -1.25 2.66
N ALA A 313 8.14 -0.65 3.73
CA ALA A 313 9.20 -1.25 4.56
C ALA A 313 8.71 -2.45 5.36
N ASP A 314 7.43 -2.44 5.69
CA ASP A 314 6.79 -3.36 6.62
C ASP A 314 5.79 -4.26 5.95
N ASP A 315 5.45 -5.34 6.63
CA ASP A 315 4.33 -6.18 6.30
C ASP A 315 3.05 -5.58 6.90
N LEU A 316 2.33 -4.84 6.06
CA LEU A 316 1.12 -4.11 6.46
C LEU A 316 -0.08 -5.02 6.77
N ASN A 317 0.03 -6.31 6.48
CA ASN A 317 -1.03 -7.30 6.65
C ASN A 317 -0.54 -8.56 7.37
N TYR A 318 0.45 -8.44 8.23
CA TYR A 318 1.17 -9.53 8.88
C TYR A 318 0.23 -10.64 9.37
N ARG A 319 0.46 -11.85 8.86
CA ARG A 319 -0.32 -13.08 9.14
C ARG A 319 -1.84 -12.88 9.00
N SER A 320 -2.26 -11.94 8.17
CA SER A 320 -3.66 -11.60 7.93
C SER A 320 -4.46 -11.19 9.18
N TYR A 321 -3.83 -10.96 10.34
CA TYR A 321 -4.50 -10.45 11.54
C TYR A 321 -4.17 -8.98 11.86
N TRP A 322 -3.08 -8.43 11.28
CA TRP A 322 -2.72 -7.04 11.49
C TRP A 322 -3.57 -6.12 10.61
N PHE A 323 -4.66 -5.61 11.18
CA PHE A 323 -5.59 -4.76 10.43
C PHE A 323 -5.11 -3.32 10.27
N GLY A 324 -4.18 -2.84 11.13
CA GLY A 324 -3.74 -1.44 11.13
C GLY A 324 -3.14 -0.95 9.81
N GLY A 325 -2.45 -1.83 9.08
CA GLY A 325 -1.85 -1.52 7.77
C GLY A 325 -2.73 -1.87 6.56
N THR A 326 -3.77 -2.69 6.75
CA THR A 326 -4.59 -3.22 5.66
C THR A 326 -5.17 -2.11 4.77
N LYS A 327 -5.71 -1.04 5.38
CA LYS A 327 -6.29 0.08 4.65
C LYS A 327 -5.26 0.85 3.83
N ILE A 328 -4.04 1.04 4.35
CA ILE A 328 -2.94 1.69 3.63
C ILE A 328 -2.59 0.87 2.38
N PHE A 329 -2.52 -0.46 2.53
CA PHE A 329 -2.24 -1.35 1.41
C PHE A 329 -3.37 -1.31 0.36
N MET A 330 -4.62 -1.35 0.79
CA MET A 330 -5.78 -1.22 -0.11
C MET A 330 -5.82 0.15 -0.79
N ASN A 331 -5.46 1.22 -0.10
CA ASN A 331 -5.28 2.53 -0.71
C ASN A 331 -4.20 2.51 -1.80
N ALA A 332 -3.10 1.79 -1.62
CA ALA A 332 -2.09 1.62 -2.67
C ALA A 332 -2.67 0.90 -3.91
N VAL A 333 -3.49 -0.13 -3.69
CA VAL A 333 -4.13 -0.90 -4.76
C VAL A 333 -5.14 -0.05 -5.55
N TYR A 334 -5.97 0.75 -4.87
CA TYR A 334 -7.01 1.57 -5.51
C TYR A 334 -6.50 2.92 -5.98
N PHE A 335 -5.73 3.59 -5.16
CA PHE A 335 -5.37 5.00 -5.33
C PHE A 335 -3.92 5.20 -5.77
N GLY A 336 -3.14 4.13 -5.93
CA GLY A 336 -1.79 4.19 -6.51
C GLY A 336 -1.77 4.82 -7.91
N GLN A 337 -2.86 4.71 -8.67
CA GLN A 337 -3.04 5.36 -9.97
C GLN A 337 -3.23 6.90 -9.88
N LEU A 338 -3.42 7.45 -8.68
CA LEU A 338 -3.69 8.89 -8.47
C LEU A 338 -2.43 9.73 -8.19
N TYR A 339 -1.29 9.07 -8.03
CA TYR A 339 0.01 9.74 -7.84
C TYR A 339 0.52 10.46 -9.07
#